data_01f8f46d6d786902c996c4d547ce5a61
#
_entry.id   01f8f46d6d786902c996c4d547ce5a61
#
_cell.length_a   1.000
_cell.length_b   1.000
_cell.length_c   1.000
_cell.angle_alpha   90.00
_cell.angle_beta   90.00
_cell.angle_gamma   90.00
#
_symmetry.space_group_name_H-M   'P 1'
#
loop_
_entity.id
_entity.type
_entity.pdbx_description
1 polymer ?
#
loop_
_entity_poly.entity_id
_entity_poly.type
_entity_poly.pdbx_seq_one_letter_code
_entity_poly.pdbx_strand_id
1 'polypeptide(L)'
;ILVQDAPLPLAETASTFSELLLYDNLSDKITYDEKKIMLSEKIDDLYATIMRQSFFTIFEVATHEQIGKGTTIDEISKTYIQNLKEQFGNSVAVSEDFAIEWSCIPHFYHTPFYCYAYSFGNLLALSLFQRYKKEGSGFVPSYIDILAAGGSKKPEKLLAEHGFDISSQKFWQEGLDYVNSEVKAFAALNIYF
;
A
#
# COMPACT_ATOMS: atom_id res chain seq x y z
N ILE A 1 -25.66 -12.87 1.38
CA ILE A 1 -25.21 -13.19 0.02
C ILE A 1 -25.10 -11.93 -0.84
N LEU A 2 -26.08 -11.00 -0.80
CA LEU A 2 -26.10 -9.77 -1.62
C LEU A 2 -25.03 -8.73 -1.22
N VAL A 3 -24.37 -8.89 -0.10
CA VAL A 3 -23.36 -7.97 0.45
C VAL A 3 -22.04 -8.68 0.74
N GLN A 4 -21.81 -9.81 0.08
CA GLN A 4 -20.62 -10.64 0.30
C GLN A 4 -19.34 -9.94 -0.20
N ASP A 5 -19.42 -9.25 -1.33
CA ASP A 5 -18.26 -8.64 -1.96
C ASP A 5 -17.93 -7.32 -1.26
N ALA A 6 -16.77 -7.27 -0.61
CA ALA A 6 -16.24 -6.05 -0.03
C ALA A 6 -15.85 -5.04 -1.13
N PRO A 7 -16.00 -3.72 -0.88
CA PRO A 7 -15.41 -2.71 -1.75
C PRO A 7 -13.91 -2.94 -1.91
N LEU A 8 -13.37 -2.67 -3.12
CA LEU A 8 -11.96 -2.90 -3.47
C LEU A 8 -10.96 -2.44 -2.39
N PRO A 9 -11.12 -1.24 -1.79
CA PRO A 9 -10.19 -0.78 -0.75
C PRO A 9 -10.18 -1.65 0.52
N LEU A 10 -11.21 -2.46 0.75
CA LEU A 10 -11.32 -3.36 1.91
C LEU A 10 -11.02 -4.82 1.57
N ALA A 11 -10.94 -5.17 0.29
CA ALA A 11 -10.85 -6.56 -0.17
C ALA A 11 -9.58 -7.26 0.37
N GLU A 12 -8.45 -6.57 0.40
CA GLU A 12 -7.16 -7.11 0.83
C GLU A 12 -6.91 -6.94 2.34
N THR A 13 -7.83 -6.34 3.09
CA THR A 13 -7.61 -6.02 4.51
C THR A 13 -7.36 -7.28 5.35
N ALA A 14 -8.08 -8.37 5.08
CA ALA A 14 -7.96 -9.61 5.84
C ALA A 14 -6.64 -10.34 5.57
N SER A 15 -6.23 -10.45 4.30
CA SER A 15 -4.98 -11.11 3.89
C SER A 15 -3.78 -10.37 4.46
N THR A 16 -3.67 -9.08 4.18
CA THR A 16 -2.55 -8.25 4.66
C THR A 16 -2.47 -8.21 6.19
N PHE A 17 -3.60 -8.09 6.88
CA PHE A 17 -3.60 -8.11 8.34
C PHE A 17 -3.14 -9.47 8.90
N SER A 18 -3.54 -10.58 8.27
CA SER A 18 -3.12 -11.93 8.66
C SER A 18 -1.62 -12.15 8.44
N GLU A 19 -1.06 -11.63 7.37
CA GLU A 19 0.39 -11.65 7.10
C GLU A 19 1.16 -10.87 8.18
N LEU A 20 0.65 -9.70 8.60
CA LEU A 20 1.24 -8.91 9.68
C LEU A 20 1.23 -9.67 11.02
N LEU A 21 0.13 -10.37 11.34
CA LEU A 21 0.04 -11.22 12.53
C LEU A 21 1.05 -12.38 12.48
N LEU A 22 1.16 -13.03 11.31
CA LEU A 22 2.09 -14.13 11.12
C LEU A 22 3.53 -13.65 11.26
N TYR A 23 3.87 -12.54 10.62
CA TYR A 23 5.19 -11.91 10.71
C TYR A 23 5.56 -11.59 12.16
N ASP A 24 4.65 -10.93 12.90
CA ASP A 24 4.85 -10.57 14.31
C ASP A 24 5.09 -11.82 15.18
N ASN A 25 4.32 -12.88 14.93
CA ASN A 25 4.46 -14.15 15.69
C ASN A 25 5.76 -14.91 15.37
N LEU A 26 6.26 -14.83 14.15
CA LEU A 26 7.48 -15.51 13.73
C LEU A 26 8.75 -14.73 14.08
N SER A 27 8.69 -13.41 14.14
CA SER A 27 9.85 -12.53 14.29
C SER A 27 10.75 -12.83 15.49
N ASP A 28 10.17 -13.40 16.57
CA ASP A 28 10.89 -13.79 17.79
C ASP A 28 11.33 -15.28 17.81
N LYS A 29 10.99 -16.06 16.77
CA LYS A 29 11.22 -17.51 16.70
C LYS A 29 12.23 -17.91 15.64
N ILE A 30 12.67 -16.98 14.83
CA ILE A 30 13.58 -17.19 13.71
C ILE A 30 14.99 -16.69 14.05
N THR A 31 15.97 -17.18 13.30
CA THR A 31 17.36 -16.73 13.40
C THR A 31 17.54 -15.30 12.89
N TYR A 32 18.70 -14.72 13.19
CA TYR A 32 19.05 -13.38 12.70
C TYR A 32 19.03 -13.28 11.17
N ASP A 33 19.59 -14.27 10.46
CA ASP A 33 19.66 -14.28 9.01
C ASP A 33 18.26 -14.43 8.38
N GLU A 34 17.43 -15.34 8.92
CA GLU A 34 16.03 -15.49 8.50
C GLU A 34 15.23 -14.20 8.72
N LYS A 35 15.44 -13.51 9.85
CA LYS A 35 14.80 -12.23 10.14
C LYS A 35 15.20 -11.16 9.13
N LYS A 36 16.48 -11.12 8.74
CA LYS A 36 16.98 -10.18 7.75
C LYS A 36 16.34 -10.41 6.38
N ILE A 37 16.25 -11.66 5.93
CA ILE A 37 15.61 -12.03 4.66
C ILE A 37 14.13 -11.65 4.71
N MET A 38 13.41 -12.09 5.74
CA MET A 38 11.98 -11.86 5.88
C MET A 38 11.63 -10.35 5.95
N LEU A 39 12.47 -9.56 6.61
CA LEU A 39 12.27 -8.11 6.70
C LEU A 39 12.59 -7.40 5.36
N SER A 40 13.60 -7.89 4.61
CA SER A 40 13.89 -7.39 3.27
C SER A 40 12.72 -7.61 2.32
N GLU A 41 12.20 -8.84 2.25
CA GLU A 41 11.05 -9.18 1.41
C GLU A 41 9.82 -8.35 1.78
N LYS A 42 9.55 -8.18 3.07
CA LYS A 42 8.46 -7.33 3.55
C LYS A 42 8.60 -5.88 3.12
N ILE A 43 9.81 -5.31 3.16
CA ILE A 43 10.04 -3.92 2.73
C ILE A 43 9.85 -3.79 1.22
N ASP A 44 10.31 -4.77 0.44
CA ASP A 44 10.11 -4.81 -1.00
C ASP A 44 8.61 -4.85 -1.36
N ASP A 45 7.83 -5.67 -0.65
CA ASP A 45 6.37 -5.74 -0.81
C ASP A 45 5.68 -4.43 -0.41
N LEU A 46 6.06 -3.82 0.70
CA LEU A 46 5.53 -2.52 1.13
C LEU A 46 5.86 -1.41 0.12
N TYR A 47 7.08 -1.43 -0.45
CA TYR A 47 7.45 -0.50 -1.51
C TYR A 47 6.59 -0.72 -2.76
N ALA A 48 6.45 -1.97 -3.21
CA ALA A 48 5.69 -2.31 -4.41
C ALA A 48 4.19 -1.97 -4.27
N THR A 49 3.60 -2.22 -3.10
CA THR A 49 2.15 -2.06 -2.87
C THR A 49 1.75 -0.65 -2.43
N ILE A 50 2.62 0.08 -1.75
CA ILE A 50 2.31 1.44 -1.29
C ILE A 50 2.94 2.49 -2.22
N MET A 51 4.26 2.51 -2.31
CA MET A 51 4.97 3.57 -3.03
C MET A 51 4.72 3.48 -4.53
N ARG A 52 5.04 2.34 -5.16
CA ARG A 52 4.91 2.16 -6.61
C ARG A 52 3.46 2.35 -7.07
N GLN A 53 2.48 1.80 -6.36
CA GLN A 53 1.07 1.94 -6.74
C GLN A 53 0.55 3.37 -6.57
N SER A 54 1.01 4.10 -5.56
CA SER A 54 0.69 5.52 -5.41
C SER A 54 1.23 6.34 -6.58
N PHE A 55 2.47 6.09 -7.02
CA PHE A 55 3.04 6.76 -8.18
C PHE A 55 2.35 6.36 -9.49
N PHE A 56 1.92 5.11 -9.64
CA PHE A 56 1.05 4.69 -10.77
C PHE A 56 -0.27 5.47 -10.78
N THR A 57 -0.89 5.65 -9.63
CA THR A 57 -2.12 6.44 -9.51
C THR A 57 -1.91 7.90 -9.91
N ILE A 58 -0.82 8.52 -9.47
CA ILE A 58 -0.45 9.91 -9.84
C ILE A 58 -0.24 10.01 -11.36
N PHE A 59 0.51 9.07 -11.94
CA PHE A 59 0.74 9.02 -13.39
C PHE A 59 -0.56 8.83 -14.14
N GLU A 60 -1.42 7.91 -13.73
CA GLU A 60 -2.68 7.60 -14.40
C GLU A 60 -3.61 8.82 -14.43
N VAL A 61 -3.78 9.51 -13.30
CA VAL A 61 -4.58 10.74 -13.22
C VAL A 61 -4.03 11.82 -14.18
N ALA A 62 -2.72 12.07 -14.11
CA ALA A 62 -2.07 13.07 -14.98
C ALA A 62 -2.22 12.73 -16.48
N THR A 63 -2.06 11.45 -16.81
CA THR A 63 -2.15 10.99 -18.22
C THR A 63 -3.58 11.08 -18.76
N HIS A 64 -4.60 10.70 -17.97
CA HIS A 64 -5.99 10.87 -18.40
C HIS A 64 -6.35 12.34 -18.67
N GLU A 65 -5.86 13.26 -17.84
CA GLU A 65 -6.04 14.70 -18.09
C GLU A 65 -5.34 15.16 -19.38
N GLN A 66 -4.14 14.64 -19.66
CA GLN A 66 -3.39 14.95 -20.87
C GLN A 66 -4.08 14.41 -22.12
N ILE A 67 -4.54 13.16 -22.10
CA ILE A 67 -5.28 12.53 -23.21
C ILE A 67 -6.53 13.34 -23.56
N GLY A 68 -7.27 13.81 -22.56
CA GLY A 68 -8.42 14.68 -22.76
C GLY A 68 -8.08 16.01 -23.49
N LYS A 69 -6.82 16.41 -23.48
CA LYS A 69 -6.29 17.61 -24.17
C LYS A 69 -5.60 17.32 -25.51
N GLY A 70 -5.54 16.04 -25.93
CA GLY A 70 -4.95 15.65 -27.22
C GLY A 70 -3.43 15.46 -27.17
N THR A 71 -2.89 14.91 -26.08
CA THR A 71 -1.45 14.63 -25.90
C THR A 71 -0.93 13.55 -26.85
N THR A 72 0.37 13.50 -27.04
CA THR A 72 1.09 12.48 -27.80
C THR A 72 1.66 11.39 -26.89
N ILE A 73 2.00 10.22 -27.47
CA ILE A 73 2.68 9.13 -26.77
C ILE A 73 4.02 9.60 -26.17
N ASP A 74 4.76 10.44 -26.89
CA ASP A 74 6.04 10.97 -26.43
C ASP A 74 5.88 11.87 -25.18
N GLU A 75 4.79 12.64 -25.12
CA GLU A 75 4.49 13.47 -23.94
C GLU A 75 4.07 12.62 -22.74
N ILE A 76 3.28 11.56 -22.95
CA ILE A 76 2.95 10.57 -21.91
C ILE A 76 4.22 9.92 -21.38
N SER A 77 5.12 9.49 -22.27
CA SER A 77 6.38 8.85 -21.90
C SER A 77 7.30 9.78 -21.08
N LYS A 78 7.33 11.06 -21.42
CA LYS A 78 8.05 12.07 -20.61
C LYS A 78 7.43 12.24 -19.23
N THR A 79 6.10 12.24 -19.13
CA THR A 79 5.38 12.28 -17.85
C THR A 79 5.72 11.06 -17.00
N TYR A 80 5.82 9.87 -17.62
CA TYR A 80 6.19 8.66 -16.92
C TYR A 80 7.63 8.69 -16.38
N ILE A 81 8.59 9.10 -17.21
CA ILE A 81 9.99 9.27 -16.75
C ILE A 81 10.10 10.25 -15.59
N GLN A 82 9.36 11.37 -15.66
CA GLN A 82 9.34 12.34 -14.57
C GLN A 82 8.75 11.72 -13.30
N ASN A 83 7.66 10.96 -13.41
CA ASN A 83 7.04 10.24 -12.30
C ASN A 83 8.01 9.23 -11.67
N LEU A 84 8.77 8.47 -12.47
CA LEU A 84 9.80 7.57 -11.97
C LEU A 84 10.95 8.32 -11.26
N LYS A 85 11.41 9.45 -11.83
CA LYS A 85 12.45 10.27 -11.20
C LYS A 85 12.00 10.83 -9.85
N GLU A 86 10.74 11.22 -9.71
CA GLU A 86 10.15 11.65 -8.44
C GLU A 86 10.03 10.50 -7.45
N GLN A 87 9.61 9.31 -7.91
CA GLN A 87 9.49 8.11 -7.10
C GLN A 87 10.83 7.69 -6.48
N PHE A 88 11.89 7.66 -7.26
CA PHE A 88 13.20 7.18 -6.83
C PHE A 88 14.12 8.29 -6.26
N GLY A 89 13.82 9.55 -6.54
CA GLY A 89 14.67 10.66 -6.16
C GLY A 89 16.10 10.47 -6.68
N ASN A 90 17.08 10.53 -5.79
CA ASN A 90 18.50 10.34 -6.12
C ASN A 90 19.01 8.92 -5.85
N SER A 91 18.12 7.99 -5.46
CA SER A 91 18.53 6.65 -5.06
C SER A 91 18.85 5.73 -6.25
N VAL A 92 18.24 6.00 -7.41
CA VAL A 92 18.38 5.21 -8.64
C VAL A 92 18.50 6.13 -9.85
N ALA A 93 19.42 5.79 -10.76
CA ALA A 93 19.51 6.46 -12.06
C ALA A 93 18.42 5.88 -12.99
N VAL A 94 17.43 6.68 -13.34
CA VAL A 94 16.34 6.29 -14.24
C VAL A 94 16.80 6.52 -15.69
N SER A 95 16.93 5.41 -16.45
CA SER A 95 17.24 5.42 -17.88
C SER A 95 16.01 5.80 -18.72
N GLU A 96 16.23 6.46 -19.87
CA GLU A 96 15.18 6.73 -20.85
C GLU A 96 14.58 5.46 -21.48
N ASP A 97 15.23 4.30 -21.33
CA ASP A 97 14.69 2.99 -21.76
C ASP A 97 13.39 2.64 -21.05
N PHE A 98 13.15 3.18 -19.86
CA PHE A 98 11.91 3.01 -19.10
C PHE A 98 10.76 3.91 -19.58
N ALA A 99 10.98 4.79 -20.57
CA ALA A 99 9.99 5.78 -21.01
C ALA A 99 8.66 5.17 -21.46
N ILE A 100 8.66 3.92 -21.93
CA ILE A 100 7.47 3.19 -22.40
C ILE A 100 7.01 2.08 -21.47
N GLU A 101 7.62 1.90 -20.29
CA GLU A 101 7.24 0.86 -19.31
C GLU A 101 5.76 0.93 -18.92
N TRP A 102 5.19 2.13 -18.85
CA TRP A 102 3.76 2.33 -18.58
C TRP A 102 2.85 1.51 -19.49
N SER A 103 3.28 1.27 -20.75
CA SER A 103 2.49 0.50 -21.72
C SER A 103 2.36 -0.99 -21.38
N CYS A 104 3.21 -1.49 -20.50
CA CYS A 104 3.18 -2.89 -20.03
C CYS A 104 2.34 -3.08 -18.76
N ILE A 105 1.74 -2.00 -18.20
CA ILE A 105 0.97 -2.07 -16.94
C ILE A 105 -0.49 -2.34 -17.26
N PRO A 106 -1.00 -3.57 -17.05
CA PRO A 106 -2.35 -3.97 -17.50
C PRO A 106 -3.46 -3.15 -16.83
N HIS A 107 -3.23 -2.67 -15.61
CA HIS A 107 -4.21 -1.93 -14.84
C HIS A 107 -4.69 -0.67 -15.54
N PHE A 108 -3.81 0.05 -16.22
CA PHE A 108 -4.17 1.28 -16.94
C PHE A 108 -5.16 1.07 -18.09
N TYR A 109 -5.24 -0.17 -18.61
CA TYR A 109 -6.10 -0.52 -19.74
C TYR A 109 -7.35 -1.31 -19.35
N HIS A 110 -7.19 -2.25 -18.42
CA HIS A 110 -8.25 -3.21 -18.09
C HIS A 110 -9.08 -2.80 -16.87
N THR A 111 -8.47 -2.03 -15.96
CA THR A 111 -9.10 -1.61 -14.71
C THR A 111 -8.65 -0.19 -14.34
N PRO A 112 -9.03 0.83 -15.12
CA PRO A 112 -8.61 2.21 -14.88
C PRO A 112 -8.91 2.66 -13.45
N PHE A 113 -7.97 3.41 -12.89
CA PHE A 113 -8.04 3.95 -11.52
C PHE A 113 -8.14 2.88 -10.41
N TYR A 114 -7.58 1.69 -10.66
CA TYR A 114 -7.56 0.62 -9.65
C TYR A 114 -6.35 0.71 -8.72
N CYS A 115 -5.20 1.21 -9.20
CA CYS A 115 -3.91 1.13 -8.50
C CYS A 115 -3.93 1.72 -7.09
N TYR A 116 -4.73 2.78 -6.85
CA TYR A 116 -4.85 3.36 -5.50
C TYR A 116 -5.38 2.37 -4.46
N ALA A 117 -6.18 1.37 -4.87
CA ALA A 117 -6.78 0.41 -3.95
C ALA A 117 -5.73 -0.44 -3.24
N TYR A 118 -4.61 -0.73 -3.88
CA TYR A 118 -3.48 -1.44 -3.27
C TYR A 118 -2.86 -0.63 -2.13
N SER A 119 -2.49 0.63 -2.41
CA SER A 119 -1.91 1.51 -1.39
C SER A 119 -2.89 1.77 -0.25
N PHE A 120 -4.16 1.99 -0.58
CA PHE A 120 -5.22 2.20 0.40
C PHE A 120 -5.40 0.98 1.31
N GLY A 121 -5.59 -0.20 0.71
CA GLY A 121 -5.83 -1.44 1.46
C GLY A 121 -4.66 -1.82 2.36
N ASN A 122 -3.43 -1.64 1.85
CA ASN A 122 -2.23 -1.93 2.63
C ASN A 122 -2.08 -0.96 3.80
N LEU A 123 -2.15 0.35 3.57
CA LEU A 123 -2.08 1.35 4.65
C LEU A 123 -3.21 1.20 5.67
N LEU A 124 -4.42 0.84 5.22
CA LEU A 124 -5.52 0.52 6.12
C LEU A 124 -5.18 -0.65 7.02
N ALA A 125 -4.71 -1.78 6.46
CA ALA A 125 -4.34 -2.96 7.23
C ALA A 125 -3.23 -2.66 8.24
N LEU A 126 -2.22 -1.86 7.86
CA LEU A 126 -1.17 -1.40 8.76
C LEU A 126 -1.72 -0.55 9.92
N SER A 127 -2.65 0.37 9.65
CA SER A 127 -3.26 1.20 10.68
C SER A 127 -4.13 0.39 11.63
N LEU A 128 -4.91 -0.59 11.12
CA LEU A 128 -5.66 -1.53 11.94
C LEU A 128 -4.73 -2.40 12.80
N PHE A 129 -3.61 -2.86 12.23
CA PHE A 129 -2.62 -3.64 12.95
C PHE A 129 -1.96 -2.84 14.08
N GLN A 130 -1.62 -1.57 13.85
CA GLN A 130 -1.12 -0.67 14.90
C GLN A 130 -2.14 -0.52 16.04
N ARG A 131 -3.42 -0.45 15.71
CA ARG A 131 -4.47 -0.40 16.72
C ARG A 131 -4.53 -1.71 17.51
N TYR A 132 -4.46 -2.85 16.83
CA TYR A 132 -4.38 -4.15 17.48
C TYR A 132 -3.17 -4.27 18.42
N LYS A 133 -2.00 -3.80 18.01
CA LYS A 133 -0.80 -3.79 18.87
C LYS A 133 -0.99 -2.95 20.14
N LYS A 134 -1.78 -1.88 20.07
CA LYS A 134 -2.08 -1.00 21.22
C LYS A 134 -3.15 -1.59 22.15
N GLU A 135 -4.23 -2.16 21.61
CA GLU A 135 -5.42 -2.57 22.35
C GLU A 135 -5.49 -4.09 22.62
N GLY A 136 -4.69 -4.87 21.92
CA GLY A 136 -4.67 -6.34 22.06
C GLY A 136 -6.01 -6.96 21.72
N SER A 137 -6.45 -7.92 22.54
CA SER A 137 -7.72 -8.62 22.36
C SER A 137 -8.95 -7.72 22.40
N GLY A 138 -8.85 -6.52 22.97
CA GLY A 138 -9.94 -5.54 22.99
C GLY A 138 -10.34 -5.04 21.62
N PHE A 139 -9.40 -5.02 20.65
CA PHE A 139 -9.66 -4.63 19.26
C PHE A 139 -10.34 -5.73 18.43
N VAL A 140 -10.20 -7.00 18.80
CA VAL A 140 -10.67 -8.14 18.01
C VAL A 140 -12.15 -8.05 17.62
N PRO A 141 -13.11 -7.68 18.50
CA PRO A 141 -14.50 -7.54 18.10
C PRO A 141 -14.70 -6.53 16.99
N SER A 142 -14.06 -5.34 17.07
CA SER A 142 -14.13 -4.31 16.02
C SER A 142 -13.58 -4.80 14.68
N TYR A 143 -12.48 -5.55 14.70
CA TYR A 143 -11.89 -6.12 13.50
C TYR A 143 -12.83 -7.16 12.84
N ILE A 144 -13.41 -8.05 13.63
CA ILE A 144 -14.37 -9.04 13.13
C ILE A 144 -15.61 -8.37 12.54
N ASP A 145 -16.14 -7.32 13.17
CA ASP A 145 -17.29 -6.56 12.66
C ASP A 145 -16.97 -5.87 11.32
N ILE A 146 -15.76 -5.30 11.18
CA ILE A 146 -15.30 -4.71 9.91
C ILE A 146 -15.28 -5.78 8.81
N LEU A 147 -14.73 -6.95 9.06
CA LEU A 147 -14.69 -8.04 8.09
C LEU A 147 -16.08 -8.57 7.76
N ALA A 148 -16.94 -8.75 8.77
CA ALA A 148 -18.29 -9.29 8.61
C ALA A 148 -19.21 -8.35 7.84
N ALA A 149 -18.90 -7.05 7.79
CA ALA A 149 -19.70 -6.06 7.07
C ALA A 149 -19.72 -6.29 5.55
N GLY A 150 -18.66 -6.88 4.97
CA GLY A 150 -18.54 -7.09 3.53
C GLY A 150 -18.82 -5.80 2.76
N GLY A 151 -19.72 -5.87 1.76
CA GLY A 151 -20.17 -4.72 0.96
C GLY A 151 -21.40 -3.98 1.51
N SER A 152 -21.84 -4.25 2.74
CA SER A 152 -23.07 -3.68 3.29
C SER A 152 -23.03 -2.18 3.58
N LYS A 153 -21.84 -1.62 3.74
CA LYS A 153 -21.62 -0.21 4.11
C LYS A 153 -20.50 0.40 3.27
N LYS A 154 -20.56 1.72 3.08
CA LYS A 154 -19.41 2.47 2.53
C LYS A 154 -18.22 2.37 3.49
N PRO A 155 -16.98 2.18 2.98
CA PRO A 155 -15.78 2.05 3.82
C PRO A 155 -15.62 3.16 4.86
N GLU A 156 -15.82 4.41 4.46
CA GLU A 156 -15.73 5.57 5.33
C GLU A 156 -16.68 5.46 6.56
N LYS A 157 -17.96 5.10 6.30
CA LYS A 157 -18.94 4.96 7.36
C LYS A 157 -18.64 3.77 8.26
N LEU A 158 -18.28 2.62 7.65
CA LEU A 158 -17.94 1.42 8.39
C LEU A 158 -16.77 1.67 9.34
N LEU A 159 -15.69 2.25 8.83
CA LEU A 159 -14.49 2.51 9.61
C LEU A 159 -14.71 3.57 10.70
N ALA A 160 -15.53 4.60 10.42
CA ALA A 160 -15.88 5.61 11.41
C ALA A 160 -16.67 5.04 12.60
N GLU A 161 -17.54 4.04 12.38
CA GLU A 161 -18.26 3.33 13.45
C GLU A 161 -17.33 2.61 14.43
N HIS A 162 -16.10 2.26 13.97
CA HIS A 162 -15.05 1.62 14.77
C HIS A 162 -13.94 2.60 15.21
N GLY A 163 -14.18 3.92 15.07
CA GLY A 163 -13.26 4.95 15.52
C GLY A 163 -12.08 5.25 14.61
N PHE A 164 -12.19 4.89 13.32
CA PHE A 164 -11.19 5.20 12.30
C PHE A 164 -11.68 6.31 11.36
N ASP A 165 -11.02 7.44 11.39
CA ASP A 165 -11.29 8.57 10.50
C ASP A 165 -10.33 8.52 9.31
N ILE A 166 -10.76 7.86 8.22
CA ILE A 166 -9.96 7.75 6.99
C ILE A 166 -9.89 9.06 6.18
N SER A 167 -10.62 10.10 6.56
CA SER A 167 -10.46 11.43 5.99
C SER A 167 -9.29 12.19 6.63
N SER A 168 -8.82 11.72 7.78
CA SER A 168 -7.73 12.34 8.53
C SER A 168 -6.36 11.89 8.00
N GLN A 169 -5.49 12.85 7.68
CA GLN A 169 -4.09 12.57 7.35
C GLN A 169 -3.38 11.81 8.48
N LYS A 170 -3.74 12.06 9.74
CA LYS A 170 -3.16 11.39 10.89
C LYS A 170 -3.38 9.88 10.87
N PHE A 171 -4.55 9.42 10.41
CA PHE A 171 -4.85 8.00 10.28
C PHE A 171 -3.85 7.30 9.34
N TRP A 172 -3.61 7.86 8.17
CA TRP A 172 -2.67 7.32 7.19
C TRP A 172 -1.22 7.40 7.65
N GLN A 173 -0.89 8.46 8.40
CA GLN A 173 0.45 8.64 8.97
C GLN A 173 0.82 7.50 9.92
N GLU A 174 -0.12 6.93 10.68
CA GLU A 174 0.13 5.79 11.57
C GLU A 174 0.61 4.56 10.77
N GLY A 175 0.04 4.29 9.60
CA GLY A 175 0.51 3.24 8.69
C GLY A 175 1.91 3.52 8.12
N LEU A 176 2.17 4.75 7.70
CA LEU A 176 3.48 5.18 7.19
C LEU A 176 4.57 5.15 8.27
N ASP A 177 4.23 5.49 9.51
CA ASP A 177 5.14 5.41 10.65
C ASP A 177 5.56 3.94 10.92
N TYR A 178 4.63 3.00 10.73
CA TYR A 178 4.98 1.58 10.81
C TYR A 178 5.97 1.19 9.70
N VAL A 179 5.71 1.55 8.44
CA VAL A 179 6.65 1.31 7.33
C VAL A 179 8.04 1.86 7.65
N ASN A 180 8.11 3.10 8.13
CA ASN A 180 9.37 3.73 8.51
C ASN A 180 10.08 3.00 9.65
N SER A 181 9.33 2.40 10.59
CA SER A 181 9.92 1.59 11.67
C SER A 181 10.56 0.30 11.15
N GLU A 182 9.94 -0.36 10.16
CA GLU A 182 10.48 -1.56 9.53
C GLU A 182 11.76 -1.26 8.72
N VAL A 183 11.76 -0.16 7.96
CA VAL A 183 12.94 0.30 7.22
C VAL A 183 14.11 0.61 8.18
N LYS A 184 13.85 1.27 9.30
CA LYS A 184 14.87 1.53 10.33
C LYS A 184 15.37 0.24 10.98
N ALA A 185 14.49 -0.71 11.25
CA ALA A 185 14.86 -2.02 11.80
C ALA A 185 15.79 -2.77 10.84
N PHE A 186 15.46 -2.78 9.53
CA PHE A 186 16.29 -3.40 8.49
C PHE A 186 17.67 -2.71 8.38
N ALA A 187 17.69 -1.38 8.36
CA ALA A 187 18.95 -0.63 8.33
C ALA A 187 19.85 -0.97 9.53
N ALA A 188 19.27 -1.14 10.72
CA ALA A 188 20.01 -1.53 11.92
C ALA A 188 20.62 -2.93 11.83
N LEU A 189 19.98 -3.86 11.09
CA LEU A 189 20.52 -5.21 10.85
C LEU A 189 21.71 -5.21 9.86
N ASN A 190 21.93 -4.14 9.08
CA ASN A 190 22.95 -4.06 8.06
C ASN A 190 24.21 -3.26 8.50
N ILE A 191 24.26 -2.76 9.73
CA ILE A 191 25.38 -1.91 10.22
C ILE A 191 26.65 -2.73 10.53
N TYR A 192 26.60 -4.06 10.46
CA TYR A 192 27.73 -4.93 10.84
C TYR A 192 28.44 -5.58 9.62
N PHE A 193 28.55 -4.84 8.50
CA PHE A 193 29.40 -5.23 7.37
C PHE A 193 30.50 -4.20 7.12
#